data_072f0306a69e2e47e26e23d1fb6357f8
#
_entry.id   072f0306a69e2e47e26e23d1fb6357f8
#
_cell.length_a   1.000
_cell.length_b   1.000
_cell.length_c   1.000
_cell.angle_alpha   90.00
_cell.angle_beta   90.00
_cell.angle_gamma   90.00
#
_symmetry.space_group_name_H-M   'P 1'
#
loop_
_entity.id
_entity.type
_entity.pdbx_description
1 polymer ?
#
loop_
_entity_poly.entity_id
_entity_poly.type
_entity_poly.pdbx_seq_one_letter_code
_entity_poly.pdbx_strand_id
1 'polypeptide(L)'
;MHSLLAVVVSHGGSTRLDHLLSVLVAMSGCGAVLVENGALAGRRVPAGVRVLEGQGNVGYGTAVNLAVRHAVEDGPAPDWLLLINSDVTIPPNTAEVLPKLLAWYPPSIDVVGFPFLASEGGPGRSQGVLPTPRTSAFITLRGEAAALARWPELRHPVGAFFAIRVPTFLRLGGFRPDYWMYYEETDLFARLHAAGGRIAWADDEWPVVHVGGETVGRSDLLHAELGRSAAIYARRHRATLGWSWPAVHGGQLAVLTVRKLATGRPQDARRAVGILAGLVAGLTRPSWEPAVRSRWRAAPAETRRRVGHLPPAGGAGPAATRFGTAQIEMAGARGGASSVAAAAPAPRPGELESRPDPSVVDPLAAG
;
A
#
# COMPACT_ATOMS: atom_id res chain seq x y z
N MET A 1 -19.90 13.81 8.28
CA MET A 1 -18.64 13.89 7.53
C MET A 1 -17.87 12.61 7.82
N HIS A 2 -17.37 11.89 6.83
CA HIS A 2 -16.59 10.67 7.09
C HIS A 2 -15.15 11.05 7.43
N SER A 3 -14.65 10.64 8.59
CA SER A 3 -13.26 10.82 8.97
C SER A 3 -12.34 9.74 8.36
N LEU A 4 -12.93 8.66 7.86
CA LEU A 4 -12.25 7.51 7.29
C LEU A 4 -12.84 7.17 5.92
N LEU A 5 -11.97 6.97 4.92
CA LEU A 5 -12.34 6.42 3.62
C LEU A 5 -11.70 5.05 3.44
N ALA A 6 -12.52 4.02 3.41
CA ALA A 6 -12.08 2.68 3.07
C ALA A 6 -12.12 2.47 1.55
N VAL A 7 -11.01 2.08 0.97
CA VAL A 7 -10.89 1.75 -0.46
C VAL A 7 -10.57 0.28 -0.61
N VAL A 8 -11.49 -0.45 -1.22
CA VAL A 8 -11.34 -1.87 -1.56
C VAL A 8 -11.10 -1.99 -3.05
N VAL A 9 -10.02 -2.67 -3.46
CA VAL A 9 -9.77 -2.99 -4.85
C VAL A 9 -10.05 -4.47 -5.08
N SER A 10 -10.93 -4.77 -6.04
CA SER A 10 -11.33 -6.14 -6.39
C SER A 10 -11.05 -6.43 -7.86
N HIS A 11 -10.87 -7.70 -8.20
CA HIS A 11 -10.80 -8.21 -9.56
C HIS A 11 -11.59 -9.52 -9.68
N GLY A 12 -12.88 -9.39 -10.01
CA GLY A 12 -13.80 -10.54 -10.12
C GLY A 12 -14.34 -11.07 -8.81
N GLY A 13 -14.02 -10.43 -7.69
CA GLY A 13 -14.59 -10.71 -6.38
C GLY A 13 -14.01 -11.91 -5.64
N SER A 14 -13.66 -11.70 -4.39
CA SER A 14 -13.40 -12.72 -3.40
C SER A 14 -14.73 -13.17 -2.77
N THR A 15 -14.79 -14.38 -2.23
CA THR A 15 -15.93 -14.86 -1.43
C THR A 15 -16.13 -14.04 -0.15
N ARG A 16 -15.09 -13.32 0.29
CA ARG A 16 -15.07 -12.48 1.49
C ARG A 16 -15.53 -11.05 1.23
N LEU A 17 -15.58 -10.62 -0.05
CA LEU A 17 -15.85 -9.24 -0.42
C LEU A 17 -17.21 -8.75 0.11
N ASP A 18 -18.28 -9.56 0.03
CA ASP A 18 -19.62 -9.15 0.47
C ASP A 18 -19.66 -8.90 1.99
N HIS A 19 -18.99 -9.77 2.76
CA HIS A 19 -18.85 -9.59 4.20
C HIS A 19 -18.02 -8.35 4.54
N LEU A 20 -16.87 -8.17 3.88
CA LEU A 20 -16.00 -7.01 4.07
C LEU A 20 -16.77 -5.70 3.82
N LEU A 21 -17.50 -5.60 2.69
CA LEU A 21 -18.26 -4.40 2.36
C LEU A 21 -19.37 -4.13 3.37
N SER A 22 -20.04 -5.18 3.89
CA SER A 22 -21.06 -5.05 4.93
C SER A 22 -20.47 -4.53 6.24
N VAL A 23 -19.27 -5.00 6.64
CA VAL A 23 -18.56 -4.48 7.81
C VAL A 23 -18.21 -3.02 7.64
N LEU A 24 -17.69 -2.61 6.47
CA LEU A 24 -17.29 -1.23 6.21
C LEU A 24 -18.47 -0.25 6.24
N VAL A 25 -19.63 -0.66 5.72
CA VAL A 25 -20.87 0.18 5.76
C VAL A 25 -21.41 0.33 7.18
N ALA A 26 -21.29 -0.72 8.00
CA ALA A 26 -21.70 -0.68 9.40
C ALA A 26 -20.79 0.16 10.29
N MET A 27 -19.56 0.46 9.83
CA MET A 27 -18.55 1.19 10.60
C MET A 27 -18.86 2.68 10.63
N SER A 28 -19.13 3.24 11.82
CA SER A 28 -19.46 4.66 12.02
C SER A 28 -18.35 5.59 11.50
N GLY A 29 -18.71 6.62 10.74
CA GLY A 29 -17.76 7.61 10.21
C GLY A 29 -16.87 7.08 9.10
N CYS A 30 -17.14 5.90 8.54
CA CYS A 30 -16.44 5.31 7.42
C CYS A 30 -17.23 5.48 6.12
N GLY A 31 -16.62 6.08 5.10
CA GLY A 31 -17.08 5.98 3.71
C GLY A 31 -16.42 4.78 3.03
N ALA A 32 -17.14 4.05 2.20
CA ALA A 32 -16.63 2.87 1.50
C ALA A 32 -16.67 3.03 -0.02
N VAL A 33 -15.56 2.76 -0.67
CA VAL A 33 -15.43 2.74 -2.14
C VAL A 33 -14.89 1.39 -2.57
N LEU A 34 -15.62 0.73 -3.47
CA LEU A 34 -15.19 -0.47 -4.17
C LEU A 34 -14.71 -0.08 -5.57
N VAL A 35 -13.48 -0.39 -5.90
CA VAL A 35 -12.96 -0.29 -7.28
C VAL A 35 -12.86 -1.69 -7.87
N GLU A 36 -13.72 -1.98 -8.84
CA GLU A 36 -13.74 -3.28 -9.50
C GLU A 36 -12.93 -3.23 -10.80
N ASN A 37 -11.79 -3.89 -10.80
CA ASN A 37 -10.87 -3.99 -11.94
C ASN A 37 -11.26 -5.11 -12.93
N GLY A 38 -12.20 -5.97 -12.56
CA GLY A 38 -12.74 -7.04 -13.37
C GLY A 38 -14.20 -6.78 -13.77
N ALA A 39 -15.09 -7.66 -13.30
CA ALA A 39 -16.52 -7.51 -13.47
C ALA A 39 -17.25 -7.96 -12.19
N LEU A 40 -18.25 -7.20 -11.79
CA LEU A 40 -19.08 -7.54 -10.62
C LEU A 40 -19.92 -8.81 -10.80
N ALA A 41 -20.08 -9.28 -12.04
CA ALA A 41 -20.75 -10.54 -12.38
C ALA A 41 -22.12 -10.74 -11.69
N GLY A 42 -22.94 -9.67 -11.61
CA GLY A 42 -24.27 -9.69 -10.99
C GLY A 42 -24.27 -9.65 -9.45
N ARG A 43 -23.11 -9.43 -8.82
CA ARG A 43 -22.98 -9.28 -7.38
C ARG A 43 -23.77 -8.05 -6.88
N ARG A 44 -24.51 -8.22 -5.80
CA ARG A 44 -25.17 -7.11 -5.11
C ARG A 44 -24.19 -6.45 -4.16
N VAL A 45 -23.94 -5.16 -4.38
CA VAL A 45 -23.12 -4.35 -3.46
C VAL A 45 -24.03 -3.72 -2.40
N PRO A 46 -23.67 -3.72 -1.11
CA PRO A 46 -24.46 -3.08 -0.06
C PRO A 46 -24.72 -1.60 -0.36
N ALA A 47 -25.94 -1.12 -0.01
CA ALA A 47 -26.23 0.30 -0.05
C ALA A 47 -25.22 1.07 0.82
N GLY A 48 -24.75 2.24 0.33
CA GLY A 48 -23.72 3.02 1.02
C GLY A 48 -22.28 2.76 0.54
N VAL A 49 -22.04 1.70 -0.24
CA VAL A 49 -20.75 1.51 -0.93
C VAL A 49 -20.82 2.21 -2.29
N ARG A 50 -19.87 3.09 -2.54
CA ARG A 50 -19.67 3.66 -3.88
C ARG A 50 -18.89 2.67 -4.75
N VAL A 51 -19.38 2.39 -5.94
CA VAL A 51 -18.71 1.49 -6.90
C VAL A 51 -18.09 2.27 -8.03
N LEU A 52 -16.84 1.97 -8.35
CA LEU A 52 -16.12 2.44 -9.52
C LEU A 52 -15.76 1.22 -10.38
N GLU A 53 -16.30 1.16 -11.59
CA GLU A 53 -16.10 0.07 -12.53
C GLU A 53 -15.99 0.55 -13.97
N GLY A 54 -15.69 -0.34 -14.92
CA GLY A 54 -15.60 -0.01 -16.33
C GLY A 54 -14.24 0.50 -16.81
N GLN A 55 -13.30 0.83 -15.90
CA GLN A 55 -11.92 1.24 -16.22
C GLN A 55 -11.06 0.08 -16.73
N GLY A 56 -11.52 -1.16 -16.60
CA GLY A 56 -10.72 -2.38 -16.81
C GLY A 56 -9.67 -2.59 -15.72
N ASN A 57 -8.77 -3.57 -15.90
CA ASN A 57 -7.73 -3.86 -14.93
C ASN A 57 -6.58 -2.84 -15.02
N VAL A 58 -6.75 -1.73 -14.32
CA VAL A 58 -5.75 -0.65 -14.27
C VAL A 58 -4.62 -0.93 -13.27
N GLY A 59 -4.70 -2.02 -12.52
CA GLY A 59 -3.79 -2.38 -11.43
C GLY A 59 -4.22 -1.79 -10.08
N TYR A 60 -3.56 -2.26 -9.01
CA TYR A 60 -3.96 -1.92 -7.64
C TYR A 60 -3.79 -0.43 -7.33
N GLY A 61 -2.56 0.07 -7.47
CA GLY A 61 -2.26 1.46 -7.09
C GLY A 61 -3.04 2.49 -7.91
N THR A 62 -3.23 2.25 -9.22
CA THR A 62 -4.03 3.15 -10.07
C THR A 62 -5.51 3.12 -9.69
N ALA A 63 -6.04 1.96 -9.30
CA ALA A 63 -7.41 1.82 -8.80
C ALA A 63 -7.62 2.61 -7.50
N VAL A 64 -6.68 2.51 -6.54
CA VAL A 64 -6.73 3.32 -5.31
C VAL A 64 -6.69 4.82 -5.64
N ASN A 65 -5.78 5.25 -6.52
CA ASN A 65 -5.70 6.66 -6.91
C ASN A 65 -7.03 7.16 -7.52
N LEU A 66 -7.70 6.32 -8.31
CA LEU A 66 -9.01 6.63 -8.88
C LEU A 66 -10.05 6.88 -7.78
N ALA A 67 -10.13 5.99 -6.79
CA ALA A 67 -11.06 6.12 -5.65
C ALA A 67 -10.80 7.40 -4.85
N VAL A 68 -9.53 7.66 -4.51
CA VAL A 68 -9.15 8.85 -3.73
C VAL A 68 -9.46 10.13 -4.50
N ARG A 69 -9.19 10.18 -5.81
CA ARG A 69 -9.54 11.32 -6.65
C ARG A 69 -11.04 11.63 -6.58
N HIS A 70 -11.88 10.62 -6.80
CA HIS A 70 -13.34 10.81 -6.73
C HIS A 70 -13.80 11.29 -5.34
N ALA A 71 -13.21 10.76 -4.28
CA ALA A 71 -13.58 11.17 -2.93
C ALA A 71 -13.20 12.61 -2.61
N VAL A 72 -12.04 13.09 -3.11
CA VAL A 72 -11.56 14.45 -2.88
C VAL A 72 -12.28 15.47 -3.78
N GLU A 73 -12.67 15.07 -5.00
CA GLU A 73 -13.42 15.94 -5.93
C GLU A 73 -14.88 16.13 -5.49
N ASP A 74 -15.48 15.13 -4.81
CA ASP A 74 -16.91 15.13 -4.45
C ASP A 74 -17.23 15.74 -3.08
N GLY A 75 -16.24 16.11 -2.29
CA GLY A 75 -16.48 16.68 -0.97
C GLY A 75 -15.21 16.93 -0.15
N PRO A 76 -15.38 17.25 1.15
CA PRO A 76 -14.24 17.43 2.03
C PRO A 76 -13.44 16.12 2.15
N ALA A 77 -12.12 16.26 2.04
CA ALA A 77 -11.21 15.10 2.15
C ALA A 77 -11.34 14.46 3.55
N PRO A 78 -11.41 13.14 3.64
CA PRO A 78 -11.36 12.44 4.92
C PRO A 78 -9.97 12.58 5.57
N ASP A 79 -9.88 12.34 6.88
CA ASP A 79 -8.61 12.40 7.60
C ASP A 79 -7.69 11.22 7.23
N TRP A 80 -8.30 10.03 7.14
CA TRP A 80 -7.62 8.79 6.90
C TRP A 80 -8.14 8.05 5.67
N LEU A 81 -7.23 7.44 4.97
CA LEU A 81 -7.46 6.49 3.91
C LEU A 81 -7.10 5.09 4.42
N LEU A 82 -8.06 4.16 4.42
CA LEU A 82 -7.85 2.76 4.74
C LEU A 82 -7.81 1.96 3.45
N LEU A 83 -6.67 1.39 3.15
CA LEU A 83 -6.45 0.57 1.95
C LEU A 83 -6.63 -0.89 2.29
N ILE A 84 -7.47 -1.58 1.53
CA ILE A 84 -7.91 -2.94 1.86
C ILE A 84 -7.95 -3.80 0.61
N ASN A 85 -7.31 -4.96 0.67
CA ASN A 85 -7.50 -6.01 -0.32
C ASN A 85 -8.87 -6.70 -0.15
N SER A 86 -9.45 -7.16 -1.24
CA SER A 86 -10.78 -7.81 -1.24
C SER A 86 -10.81 -9.17 -0.52
N ASP A 87 -9.67 -9.75 -0.17
CA ASP A 87 -9.50 -11.01 0.56
C ASP A 87 -9.15 -10.83 2.05
N VAL A 88 -9.34 -9.62 2.57
CA VAL A 88 -9.19 -9.31 4.01
C VAL A 88 -10.53 -9.49 4.73
N THR A 89 -10.47 -9.99 5.96
CA THR A 89 -11.57 -10.00 6.92
C THR A 89 -11.18 -9.12 8.12
N ILE A 90 -12.06 -8.19 8.48
CA ILE A 90 -11.91 -7.35 9.67
C ILE A 90 -12.74 -7.99 10.78
N PRO A 91 -12.13 -8.48 11.89
CA PRO A 91 -12.89 -8.99 13.03
C PRO A 91 -13.81 -7.92 13.64
N PRO A 92 -14.96 -8.31 14.23
CA PRO A 92 -15.92 -7.34 14.77
C PRO A 92 -15.32 -6.39 15.81
N ASN A 93 -14.49 -6.89 16.73
CA ASN A 93 -13.80 -6.06 17.72
C ASN A 93 -12.87 -5.02 17.07
N THR A 94 -12.13 -5.41 16.04
CA THR A 94 -11.28 -4.47 15.28
C THR A 94 -12.13 -3.45 14.51
N ALA A 95 -13.22 -3.89 13.87
CA ALA A 95 -14.13 -3.01 13.12
C ALA A 95 -14.78 -1.94 14.01
N GLU A 96 -15.17 -2.29 15.23
CA GLU A 96 -15.82 -1.38 16.18
C GLU A 96 -14.89 -0.25 16.63
N VAL A 97 -13.60 -0.54 16.84
CA VAL A 97 -12.65 0.42 17.41
C VAL A 97 -11.85 1.17 16.33
N LEU A 98 -11.77 0.66 15.11
CA LEU A 98 -10.88 1.16 14.07
C LEU A 98 -10.99 2.68 13.81
N PRO A 99 -12.18 3.30 13.69
CA PRO A 99 -12.27 4.75 13.49
C PRO A 99 -11.74 5.54 14.70
N LYS A 100 -12.04 5.09 15.92
CA LYS A 100 -11.58 5.73 17.17
C LYS A 100 -10.06 5.56 17.33
N LEU A 101 -9.55 4.37 17.02
CA LEU A 101 -8.13 4.06 17.04
C LEU A 101 -7.35 4.99 16.09
N LEU A 102 -7.83 5.19 14.87
CA LEU A 102 -7.19 6.07 13.91
C LEU A 102 -7.27 7.55 14.33
N ALA A 103 -8.39 7.97 14.92
CA ALA A 103 -8.55 9.32 15.44
C ALA A 103 -7.63 9.60 16.65
N TRP A 104 -7.26 8.58 17.40
CA TRP A 104 -6.34 8.69 18.55
C TRP A 104 -4.90 9.05 18.16
N TYR A 105 -4.42 8.61 16.99
CA TYR A 105 -3.06 8.89 16.56
C TYR A 105 -2.85 10.39 16.29
N PRO A 106 -1.75 10.98 16.82
CA PRO A 106 -1.47 12.40 16.61
C PRO A 106 -1.19 12.71 15.13
N PRO A 107 -1.33 13.98 14.70
CA PRO A 107 -1.06 14.40 13.31
C PRO A 107 0.36 14.09 12.81
N SER A 108 1.30 13.85 13.72
CA SER A 108 2.67 13.47 13.39
C SER A 108 2.82 12.02 12.90
N ILE A 109 1.79 11.18 13.03
CA ILE A 109 1.78 9.82 12.48
C ILE A 109 1.10 9.86 11.11
N ASP A 110 1.84 9.47 10.10
CA ASP A 110 1.39 9.47 8.70
C ASP A 110 0.69 8.16 8.31
N VAL A 111 1.13 7.03 8.87
CA VAL A 111 0.68 5.68 8.51
C VAL A 111 0.48 4.85 9.76
N VAL A 112 -0.55 4.00 9.75
CA VAL A 112 -0.77 2.95 10.76
C VAL A 112 -0.81 1.60 10.06
N GLY A 113 0.13 0.72 10.44
CA GLY A 113 0.13 -0.70 10.07
C GLY A 113 -0.63 -1.53 11.09
N PHE A 114 -1.17 -2.66 10.66
CA PHE A 114 -1.94 -3.57 11.51
C PHE A 114 -1.32 -4.96 11.55
N PRO A 115 -1.43 -5.70 12.66
CA PRO A 115 -1.04 -7.08 12.72
C PRO A 115 -1.98 -7.95 11.88
N PHE A 116 -1.42 -9.00 11.24
CA PHE A 116 -2.21 -9.95 10.48
C PHE A 116 -2.26 -11.29 11.17
N LEU A 117 -3.42 -11.94 11.06
CA LEU A 117 -3.58 -13.35 11.29
C LEU A 117 -3.69 -14.07 9.94
N ALA A 118 -3.02 -15.21 9.83
CA ALA A 118 -3.25 -16.13 8.74
C ALA A 118 -4.63 -16.82 8.91
N SER A 119 -5.18 -17.38 7.85
CA SER A 119 -6.48 -18.10 7.88
C SER A 119 -6.52 -19.24 8.88
N GLU A 120 -5.37 -19.82 9.21
CA GLU A 120 -5.22 -20.91 10.17
C GLU A 120 -5.01 -20.43 11.63
N GLY A 121 -5.12 -19.09 11.88
CA GLY A 121 -5.09 -18.50 13.23
C GLY A 121 -3.69 -18.17 13.77
N GLY A 122 -2.62 -18.39 13.01
CA GLY A 122 -1.26 -17.99 13.39
C GLY A 122 -0.91 -16.57 12.90
N PRO A 123 0.27 -16.03 13.31
CA PRO A 123 0.73 -14.74 12.81
C PRO A 123 0.88 -14.74 11.29
N GLY A 124 0.28 -13.74 10.64
CA GLY A 124 0.40 -13.49 9.22
C GLY A 124 1.51 -12.50 8.90
N ARG A 125 1.92 -12.44 7.62
CA ARG A 125 2.91 -11.47 7.16
C ARG A 125 2.26 -10.09 6.98
N SER A 126 2.44 -9.21 7.97
CA SER A 126 1.90 -7.83 7.98
C SER A 126 2.94 -6.77 7.61
N GLN A 127 4.23 -7.13 7.61
CA GLN A 127 5.34 -6.19 7.46
C GLN A 127 6.29 -6.62 6.34
N GLY A 128 6.93 -5.63 5.72
CA GLY A 128 8.06 -5.78 4.84
C GLY A 128 9.21 -4.87 5.27
N VAL A 129 10.39 -5.08 4.70
CA VAL A 129 11.56 -4.21 4.86
C VAL A 129 11.84 -3.53 3.54
N LEU A 130 12.07 -2.21 3.56
CA LEU A 130 12.42 -1.46 2.35
C LEU A 130 13.66 -2.08 1.69
N PRO A 131 13.58 -2.42 0.39
CA PRO A 131 14.67 -3.02 -0.34
C PRO A 131 15.85 -2.07 -0.48
N THR A 132 17.03 -2.52 -0.05
CA THR A 132 18.33 -1.93 -0.30
C THR A 132 19.31 -3.06 -0.65
N PRO A 133 20.50 -2.80 -1.21
CA PRO A 133 21.48 -3.86 -1.41
C PRO A 133 21.80 -4.64 -0.13
N ARG A 134 21.90 -3.94 1.01
CA ARG A 134 22.19 -4.54 2.33
C ARG A 134 21.02 -5.39 2.84
N THR A 135 19.79 -4.86 2.84
CA THR A 135 18.62 -5.60 3.33
C THR A 135 18.34 -6.81 2.44
N SER A 136 18.45 -6.68 1.11
CA SER A 136 18.25 -7.78 0.17
C SER A 136 19.27 -8.90 0.36
N ALA A 137 20.57 -8.57 0.47
CA ALA A 137 21.61 -9.55 0.75
C ALA A 137 21.39 -10.25 2.10
N PHE A 138 21.05 -9.49 3.15
CA PHE A 138 20.82 -10.03 4.48
C PHE A 138 19.60 -10.96 4.53
N ILE A 139 18.49 -10.58 3.87
CA ILE A 139 17.29 -11.43 3.77
C ILE A 139 17.63 -12.77 3.13
N THR A 140 18.49 -12.77 2.10
CA THR A 140 18.94 -14.01 1.45
C THR A 140 19.66 -14.95 2.41
N LEU A 141 20.46 -14.40 3.32
CA LEU A 141 21.30 -15.16 4.25
C LEU A 141 20.56 -15.53 5.55
N ARG A 142 19.74 -14.62 6.08
CA ARG A 142 19.17 -14.72 7.43
C ARG A 142 17.64 -14.73 7.47
N GLY A 143 16.98 -14.47 6.33
CA GLY A 143 15.53 -14.39 6.22
C GLY A 143 14.95 -13.01 6.56
N GLU A 144 13.67 -12.82 6.21
CA GLU A 144 12.97 -11.55 6.35
C GLU A 144 12.72 -11.18 7.83
N ALA A 145 12.39 -12.14 8.68
CA ALA A 145 12.17 -11.89 10.11
C ALA A 145 13.41 -11.31 10.81
N ALA A 146 14.60 -11.83 10.48
CA ALA A 146 15.85 -11.28 10.99
C ALA A 146 16.14 -9.88 10.46
N ALA A 147 15.76 -9.59 9.21
CA ALA A 147 15.89 -8.26 8.64
C ALA A 147 14.94 -7.25 9.29
N LEU A 148 13.69 -7.64 9.54
CA LEU A 148 12.71 -6.84 10.29
C LEU A 148 13.22 -6.47 11.68
N ALA A 149 13.85 -7.42 12.38
CA ALA A 149 14.45 -7.16 13.69
C ALA A 149 15.68 -6.23 13.61
N ARG A 150 16.48 -6.36 12.55
CA ARG A 150 17.75 -5.62 12.39
C ARG A 150 17.57 -4.18 11.92
N TRP A 151 16.53 -3.88 11.14
CA TRP A 151 16.22 -2.56 10.58
C TRP A 151 14.76 -2.17 10.85
N PRO A 152 14.39 -1.92 12.12
CA PRO A 152 13.03 -1.53 12.47
C PRO A 152 12.59 -0.22 11.80
N GLU A 153 13.53 0.69 11.51
CA GLU A 153 13.29 1.95 10.84
C GLU A 153 12.94 1.81 9.35
N LEU A 154 13.27 0.67 8.73
CA LEU A 154 12.93 0.36 7.33
C LEU A 154 11.69 -0.50 7.18
N ARG A 155 10.98 -0.80 8.28
CA ARG A 155 9.73 -1.57 8.24
C ARG A 155 8.63 -0.75 7.60
N HIS A 156 7.80 -1.43 6.85
CA HIS A 156 6.57 -0.85 6.29
C HIS A 156 5.44 -1.89 6.29
N PRO A 157 4.17 -1.46 6.34
CA PRO A 157 3.04 -2.37 6.15
C PRO A 157 3.08 -3.00 4.75
N VAL A 158 2.58 -4.23 4.63
CA VAL A 158 2.26 -4.80 3.31
C VAL A 158 0.98 -4.18 2.77
N GLY A 159 0.83 -4.14 1.44
CA GLY A 159 -0.25 -3.44 0.75
C GLY A 159 -1.66 -3.98 1.00
N ALA A 160 -1.83 -5.08 1.76
CA ALA A 160 -3.13 -5.72 1.93
C ALA A 160 -4.07 -4.99 2.89
N PHE A 161 -3.55 -4.34 3.94
CA PHE A 161 -4.33 -3.56 4.89
C PHE A 161 -3.45 -2.58 5.67
N PHE A 162 -3.67 -1.29 5.48
CA PHE A 162 -3.05 -0.23 6.28
C PHE A 162 -3.83 1.07 6.14
N ALA A 163 -3.68 1.95 7.12
CA ALA A 163 -4.21 3.30 7.05
C ALA A 163 -3.11 4.33 6.77
N ILE A 164 -3.41 5.34 5.96
CA ILE A 164 -2.51 6.47 5.68
C ILE A 164 -3.31 7.78 5.74
N ARG A 165 -2.72 8.83 6.29
CA ARG A 165 -3.37 10.14 6.25
C ARG A 165 -3.57 10.61 4.82
N VAL A 166 -4.77 11.10 4.50
CA VAL A 166 -5.08 11.59 3.15
C VAL A 166 -4.14 12.74 2.74
N PRO A 167 -3.86 13.75 3.58
CA PRO A 167 -2.90 14.80 3.21
C PRO A 167 -1.50 14.25 2.90
N THR A 168 -1.04 13.23 3.61
CA THR A 168 0.25 12.58 3.33
C THR A 168 0.22 11.81 2.02
N PHE A 169 -0.86 11.03 1.76
CA PHE A 169 -1.01 10.28 0.51
C PHE A 169 -1.01 11.23 -0.70
N LEU A 170 -1.74 12.36 -0.61
CA LEU A 170 -1.79 13.38 -1.65
C LEU A 170 -0.43 14.08 -1.82
N ARG A 171 0.24 14.47 -0.73
CA ARG A 171 1.57 15.08 -0.76
C ARG A 171 2.60 14.20 -1.45
N LEU A 172 2.53 12.88 -1.25
CA LEU A 172 3.37 11.91 -1.92
C LEU A 172 2.96 11.66 -3.39
N GLY A 173 1.82 12.20 -3.85
CA GLY A 173 1.28 11.99 -5.20
C GLY A 173 0.60 10.63 -5.38
N GLY A 174 0.20 9.97 -4.29
CA GLY A 174 -0.43 8.67 -4.30
C GLY A 174 0.50 7.54 -4.75
N PHE A 175 -0.08 6.47 -5.27
CA PHE A 175 0.68 5.40 -5.91
C PHE A 175 1.15 5.80 -7.30
N ARG A 176 2.33 5.36 -7.69
CA ARG A 176 2.82 5.58 -9.05
C ARG A 176 2.14 4.64 -10.04
N PRO A 177 1.57 5.14 -11.13
CA PRO A 177 0.83 4.33 -12.10
C PRO A 177 1.70 3.41 -12.96
N ASP A 178 3.03 3.53 -12.86
CA ASP A 178 3.98 2.64 -13.54
C ASP A 178 3.88 1.20 -13.02
N TYR A 179 3.53 1.05 -11.74
CA TYR A 179 3.29 -0.27 -11.14
C TYR A 179 1.86 -0.71 -11.46
N TRP A 180 1.74 -1.81 -12.19
CA TRP A 180 0.44 -2.42 -12.36
C TRP A 180 0.08 -3.27 -11.15
N MET A 181 1.06 -4.02 -10.62
CA MET A 181 0.93 -4.82 -9.42
C MET A 181 2.31 -5.05 -8.79
N TYR A 182 2.36 -5.11 -7.48
CA TYR A 182 3.58 -5.26 -6.67
C TYR A 182 4.50 -4.03 -6.70
N TYR A 183 5.17 -3.79 -5.59
CA TYR A 183 6.08 -2.67 -5.35
C TYR A 183 5.41 -1.28 -5.30
N GLU A 184 4.12 -1.15 -5.59
CA GLU A 184 3.43 0.14 -5.47
C GLU A 184 3.44 0.66 -4.03
N GLU A 185 3.14 -0.21 -3.04
CA GLU A 185 3.24 0.13 -1.62
C GLU A 185 4.69 0.30 -1.17
N THR A 186 5.59 -0.54 -1.66
CA THR A 186 7.02 -0.44 -1.35
C THR A 186 7.58 0.90 -1.84
N ASP A 187 7.22 1.34 -3.05
CA ASP A 187 7.57 2.65 -3.60
C ASP A 187 6.96 3.80 -2.77
N LEU A 188 5.69 3.68 -2.37
CA LEU A 188 5.02 4.67 -1.53
C LEU A 188 5.76 4.84 -0.20
N PHE A 189 6.09 3.73 0.46
CA PHE A 189 6.80 3.76 1.74
C PHE A 189 8.26 4.20 1.61
N ALA A 190 8.93 3.90 0.52
CA ALA A 190 10.27 4.45 0.25
C ALA A 190 10.23 5.98 0.10
N ARG A 191 9.20 6.53 -0.58
CA ARG A 191 8.99 7.99 -0.68
C ARG A 191 8.59 8.60 0.66
N LEU A 192 7.75 7.91 1.44
CA LEU A 192 7.37 8.34 2.79
C LEU A 192 8.61 8.42 3.69
N HIS A 193 9.43 7.38 3.71
CA HIS A 193 10.67 7.33 4.48
C HIS A 193 11.64 8.45 4.08
N ALA A 194 11.85 8.66 2.77
CA ALA A 194 12.68 9.75 2.25
C ALA A 194 12.17 11.14 2.63
N ALA A 195 10.86 11.29 2.83
CA ALA A 195 10.21 12.53 3.28
C ALA A 195 10.18 12.69 4.82
N GLY A 196 10.79 11.78 5.58
CA GLY A 196 10.79 11.79 7.04
C GLY A 196 9.43 11.42 7.67
N GLY A 197 8.55 10.75 6.91
CA GLY A 197 7.24 10.33 7.38
C GLY A 197 7.32 9.21 8.42
N ARG A 198 6.31 9.15 9.29
CA ARG A 198 6.29 8.28 10.46
C ARG A 198 5.21 7.19 10.34
N ILE A 199 5.62 5.95 10.64
CA ILE A 199 4.73 4.78 10.66
C ILE A 199 4.57 4.35 12.11
N ALA A 200 3.31 4.21 12.56
CA ALA A 200 2.94 3.56 13.80
C ALA A 200 2.37 2.16 13.51
N TRP A 201 2.32 1.34 14.53
CA TRP A 201 1.73 0.00 14.46
C TRP A 201 0.61 -0.11 15.48
N ALA A 202 -0.53 -0.61 15.03
CA ALA A 202 -1.61 -0.98 15.93
C ALA A 202 -1.17 -2.16 16.81
N ASP A 203 -1.75 -2.24 17.99
CA ASP A 203 -1.48 -3.31 18.94
C ASP A 203 -1.95 -4.68 18.41
N ASP A 204 -1.36 -5.76 18.90
CA ASP A 204 -1.72 -7.13 18.53
C ASP A 204 -3.17 -7.50 18.92
N GLU A 205 -3.82 -6.69 19.73
CA GLU A 205 -5.25 -6.80 20.07
C GLU A 205 -6.19 -6.45 18.89
N TRP A 206 -5.70 -5.75 17.87
CA TRP A 206 -6.49 -5.30 16.70
C TRP A 206 -6.05 -5.95 15.39
N PRO A 207 -6.04 -7.29 15.31
CA PRO A 207 -5.60 -7.97 14.10
C PRO A 207 -6.64 -7.91 12.99
N VAL A 208 -6.17 -8.09 11.75
CA VAL A 208 -7.03 -8.42 10.61
C VAL A 208 -6.62 -9.78 10.04
N VAL A 209 -7.55 -10.48 9.43
CA VAL A 209 -7.26 -11.78 8.80
C VAL A 209 -7.03 -11.55 7.31
N HIS A 210 -5.85 -11.97 6.83
CA HIS A 210 -5.50 -11.92 5.41
C HIS A 210 -5.15 -13.30 4.89
N VAL A 211 -5.95 -13.80 3.95
CA VAL A 211 -5.78 -15.16 3.42
C VAL A 211 -4.68 -15.22 2.37
N GLY A 212 -4.53 -14.15 1.60
CA GLY A 212 -3.52 -14.01 0.57
C GLY A 212 -3.71 -14.92 -0.64
N GLY A 213 -3.82 -14.31 -1.82
CA GLY A 213 -3.81 -15.03 -3.09
C GLY A 213 -5.15 -15.63 -3.56
N GLU A 214 -6.28 -15.29 -2.91
CA GLU A 214 -7.60 -15.75 -3.38
C GLU A 214 -8.00 -15.08 -4.71
N THR A 215 -7.69 -13.80 -4.85
CA THR A 215 -8.18 -12.99 -5.99
C THR A 215 -7.28 -13.08 -7.21
N VAL A 216 -6.01 -13.34 -7.00
CA VAL A 216 -5.01 -13.35 -8.08
C VAL A 216 -4.21 -14.65 -7.96
N GLY A 217 -4.67 -15.69 -8.64
CA GLY A 217 -4.02 -17.00 -8.64
C GLY A 217 -2.51 -16.89 -8.92
N ARG A 218 -1.75 -17.89 -8.48
CA ARG A 218 -0.30 -18.00 -8.75
C ARG A 218 -0.07 -18.28 -10.23
N SER A 219 0.01 -17.23 -11.05
CA SER A 219 0.26 -17.34 -12.49
C SER A 219 1.68 -16.91 -12.86
N ASP A 220 2.20 -17.46 -13.94
CA ASP A 220 3.52 -17.08 -14.48
C ASP A 220 3.57 -15.58 -14.84
N LEU A 221 2.42 -15.01 -15.27
CA LEU A 221 2.29 -13.57 -15.52
C LEU A 221 2.60 -12.74 -14.28
N LEU A 222 2.09 -13.15 -13.13
CA LEU A 222 2.29 -12.42 -11.87
C LEU A 222 3.71 -12.53 -11.35
N HIS A 223 4.37 -13.67 -11.57
CA HIS A 223 5.78 -13.83 -11.25
C HIS A 223 6.64 -12.88 -12.12
N ALA A 224 6.36 -12.84 -13.43
CA ALA A 224 7.05 -11.91 -14.34
C ALA A 224 6.76 -10.45 -13.98
N GLU A 225 5.52 -10.13 -13.59
CA GLU A 225 5.15 -8.78 -13.16
C GLU A 225 5.87 -8.35 -11.88
N LEU A 226 6.01 -9.24 -10.90
CA LEU A 226 6.77 -8.96 -9.68
C LEU A 226 8.22 -8.58 -10.02
N GLY A 227 8.86 -9.30 -10.95
CA GLY A 227 10.20 -8.97 -11.43
C GLY A 227 10.26 -7.65 -12.19
N ARG A 228 9.27 -7.39 -13.07
CA ARG A 228 9.16 -6.12 -13.80
C ARG A 228 9.01 -4.93 -12.83
N SER A 229 8.17 -5.07 -11.83
CA SER A 229 7.97 -4.03 -10.82
C SER A 229 9.22 -3.80 -9.98
N ALA A 230 9.99 -4.85 -9.67
CA ALA A 230 11.32 -4.71 -9.08
C ALA A 230 12.28 -3.90 -9.99
N ALA A 231 12.23 -4.10 -11.31
CA ALA A 231 13.04 -3.31 -12.24
C ALA A 231 12.61 -1.83 -12.29
N ILE A 232 11.30 -1.55 -12.21
CA ILE A 232 10.80 -0.17 -12.10
C ILE A 232 11.31 0.46 -10.80
N TYR A 233 11.19 -0.26 -9.68
CA TYR A 233 11.66 0.20 -8.38
C TYR A 233 13.16 0.53 -8.42
N ALA A 234 13.97 -0.35 -8.98
CA ALA A 234 15.41 -0.12 -9.15
C ALA A 234 15.72 1.16 -9.91
N ARG A 235 14.99 1.44 -11.00
CA ARG A 235 15.20 2.67 -11.78
C ARG A 235 14.74 3.92 -11.03
N ARG A 236 13.58 3.86 -10.38
CA ARG A 236 12.99 5.00 -9.67
C ARG A 236 13.78 5.39 -8.42
N HIS A 237 14.33 4.42 -7.73
CA HIS A 237 15.09 4.61 -6.50
C HIS A 237 16.60 4.45 -6.68
N ARG A 238 17.08 4.65 -7.92
CA ARG A 238 18.50 4.42 -8.27
C ARG A 238 19.49 5.23 -7.42
N ALA A 239 19.13 6.45 -7.04
CA ALA A 239 19.96 7.29 -6.17
C ALA A 239 20.22 6.64 -4.81
N THR A 240 19.25 5.94 -4.25
CA THR A 240 19.33 5.25 -2.96
C THR A 240 19.87 3.82 -3.10
N LEU A 241 19.45 3.11 -4.14
CA LEU A 241 19.78 1.68 -4.34
C LEU A 241 21.13 1.48 -5.02
N GLY A 242 21.61 2.47 -5.76
CA GLY A 242 22.76 2.32 -6.63
C GLY A 242 22.49 1.41 -7.84
N TRP A 243 23.53 1.18 -8.64
CA TRP A 243 23.47 0.28 -9.79
C TRP A 243 23.54 -1.20 -9.40
N SER A 244 24.05 -1.51 -8.21
CA SER A 244 24.30 -2.87 -7.74
C SER A 244 23.03 -3.60 -7.32
N TRP A 245 21.97 -2.90 -6.91
CA TRP A 245 20.79 -3.56 -6.37
C TRP A 245 20.11 -4.56 -7.32
N PRO A 246 19.91 -4.26 -8.64
CA PRO A 246 19.36 -5.25 -9.56
C PRO A 246 20.20 -6.52 -9.66
N ALA A 247 21.53 -6.41 -9.60
CA ALA A 247 22.42 -7.56 -9.60
C ALA A 247 22.31 -8.37 -8.30
N VAL A 248 22.28 -7.70 -7.14
CA VAL A 248 22.08 -8.34 -5.83
C VAL A 248 20.75 -9.07 -5.81
N HIS A 249 19.67 -8.41 -6.25
CA HIS A 249 18.34 -9.01 -6.28
C HIS A 249 18.23 -10.18 -7.27
N GLY A 250 18.84 -10.06 -8.44
CA GLY A 250 18.95 -11.15 -9.42
C GLY A 250 19.74 -12.33 -8.86
N GLY A 251 20.87 -12.09 -8.20
CA GLY A 251 21.65 -13.11 -7.51
C GLY A 251 20.87 -13.80 -6.40
N GLN A 252 20.10 -13.05 -5.63
CA GLN A 252 19.19 -13.58 -4.61
C GLN A 252 18.18 -14.57 -5.22
N LEU A 253 17.55 -14.21 -6.34
CA LEU A 253 16.59 -15.06 -7.05
C LEU A 253 17.26 -16.33 -7.59
N ALA A 254 18.48 -16.22 -8.11
CA ALA A 254 19.24 -17.37 -8.59
C ALA A 254 19.58 -18.35 -7.44
N VAL A 255 20.08 -17.82 -6.31
CA VAL A 255 20.35 -18.63 -5.11
C VAL A 255 19.06 -19.31 -4.61
N LEU A 256 17.95 -18.57 -4.56
CA LEU A 256 16.65 -19.12 -4.17
C LEU A 256 16.22 -20.26 -5.10
N THR A 257 16.38 -20.09 -6.41
CA THR A 257 16.07 -21.12 -7.42
C THR A 257 16.83 -22.42 -7.13
N VAL A 258 18.18 -22.31 -6.97
CA VAL A 258 19.02 -23.48 -6.70
C VAL A 258 18.62 -24.16 -5.39
N ARG A 259 18.40 -23.40 -4.31
CA ARG A 259 17.98 -23.96 -3.02
C ARG A 259 16.62 -24.68 -3.12
N LYS A 260 15.66 -24.12 -3.87
CA LYS A 260 14.34 -24.73 -4.04
C LYS A 260 14.40 -26.01 -4.86
N LEU A 261 15.23 -26.07 -5.87
CA LEU A 261 15.50 -27.32 -6.63
C LEU A 261 16.15 -28.36 -5.73
N ALA A 262 17.19 -28.00 -4.98
CA ALA A 262 17.91 -28.90 -4.08
C ALA A 262 17.00 -29.46 -2.95
N THR A 263 15.94 -28.73 -2.57
CA THR A 263 15.00 -29.15 -1.53
C THR A 263 13.71 -29.78 -2.09
N GLY A 264 13.70 -30.19 -3.37
CA GLY A 264 12.55 -30.86 -3.99
C GLY A 264 11.30 -29.99 -4.17
N ARG A 265 11.48 -28.66 -4.30
CA ARG A 265 10.39 -27.69 -4.48
C ARG A 265 10.44 -27.02 -5.87
N PRO A 266 10.22 -27.77 -6.96
CA PRO A 266 10.38 -27.25 -8.32
C PRO A 266 9.41 -26.12 -8.68
N GLN A 267 8.21 -26.10 -8.10
CA GLN A 267 7.23 -25.04 -8.32
C GLN A 267 7.72 -23.69 -7.75
N ASP A 268 8.33 -23.70 -6.56
CA ASP A 268 8.92 -22.49 -5.96
C ASP A 268 10.14 -22.03 -6.76
N ALA A 269 10.92 -22.96 -7.32
CA ALA A 269 12.04 -22.64 -8.21
C ALA A 269 11.53 -21.96 -9.50
N ARG A 270 10.48 -22.53 -10.13
CA ARG A 270 9.84 -21.94 -11.32
C ARG A 270 9.35 -20.51 -11.06
N ARG A 271 8.78 -20.26 -9.88
CA ARG A 271 8.39 -18.92 -9.45
C ARG A 271 9.59 -17.97 -9.42
N ALA A 272 10.69 -18.37 -8.79
CA ALA A 272 11.90 -17.53 -8.70
C ALA A 272 12.49 -17.24 -10.08
N VAL A 273 12.49 -18.23 -11.00
CA VAL A 273 12.88 -18.05 -12.40
C VAL A 273 11.96 -17.04 -13.12
N GLY A 274 10.65 -17.15 -12.94
CA GLY A 274 9.67 -16.21 -13.51
C GLY A 274 9.91 -14.78 -13.06
N ILE A 275 10.21 -14.57 -11.76
CA ILE A 275 10.54 -13.25 -11.20
C ILE A 275 11.86 -12.74 -11.81
N LEU A 276 12.87 -13.57 -11.92
CA LEU A 276 14.16 -13.20 -12.53
C LEU A 276 14.00 -12.81 -14.01
N ALA A 277 13.22 -13.58 -14.77
CA ALA A 277 12.91 -13.26 -16.16
C ALA A 277 12.18 -11.91 -16.30
N GLY A 278 11.21 -11.64 -15.40
CA GLY A 278 10.52 -10.36 -15.33
C GLY A 278 11.44 -9.20 -14.98
N LEU A 279 12.38 -9.39 -14.05
CA LEU A 279 13.40 -8.40 -13.70
C LEU A 279 14.26 -8.04 -14.91
N VAL A 280 14.80 -9.04 -15.61
CA VAL A 280 15.61 -8.84 -16.82
C VAL A 280 14.81 -8.14 -17.91
N ALA A 281 13.59 -8.63 -18.20
CA ALA A 281 12.73 -8.02 -19.19
C ALA A 281 12.36 -6.56 -18.83
N GLY A 282 12.08 -6.28 -17.56
CA GLY A 282 11.80 -4.94 -17.07
C GLY A 282 13.00 -3.99 -17.15
N LEU A 283 14.24 -4.49 -16.99
CA LEU A 283 15.47 -3.69 -17.15
C LEU A 283 15.77 -3.40 -18.63
N THR A 284 15.52 -4.37 -19.52
CA THR A 284 15.86 -4.28 -20.96
C THR A 284 14.73 -3.67 -21.81
N ARG A 285 13.47 -3.80 -21.37
CA ARG A 285 12.28 -3.34 -22.08
C ARG A 285 11.39 -2.50 -21.17
N PRO A 286 11.79 -1.27 -20.80
CA PRO A 286 11.08 -0.46 -19.79
C PRO A 286 9.64 -0.08 -20.18
N SER A 287 9.29 -0.09 -21.46
CA SER A 287 7.94 0.22 -21.98
C SER A 287 7.00 -0.98 -22.00
N TRP A 288 7.47 -2.19 -21.66
CA TRP A 288 6.61 -3.37 -21.65
C TRP A 288 5.53 -3.25 -20.56
N GLU A 289 4.30 -3.57 -20.92
CA GLU A 289 3.15 -3.62 -20.01
C GLU A 289 2.37 -4.94 -20.20
N PRO A 290 1.73 -5.47 -19.12
CA PRO A 290 0.91 -6.66 -19.23
C PRO A 290 -0.26 -6.46 -20.20
N ALA A 291 -0.58 -7.49 -20.99
CA ALA A 291 -1.70 -7.44 -21.96
C ALA A 291 -3.05 -7.13 -21.30
N VAL A 292 -3.25 -7.55 -20.05
CA VAL A 292 -4.46 -7.29 -19.26
C VAL A 292 -4.74 -5.80 -19.01
N ARG A 293 -3.74 -4.92 -19.20
CA ARG A 293 -3.91 -3.46 -19.15
C ARG A 293 -4.40 -2.86 -20.49
N SER A 294 -4.96 -3.64 -21.38
CA SER A 294 -5.31 -3.20 -22.75
C SER A 294 -6.15 -1.91 -22.81
N ARG A 295 -7.19 -1.80 -21.99
CA ARG A 295 -8.01 -0.56 -21.92
C ARG A 295 -7.21 0.63 -21.40
N TRP A 296 -6.39 0.42 -20.36
CA TRP A 296 -5.51 1.45 -19.82
C TRP A 296 -4.47 1.92 -20.85
N ARG A 297 -3.88 1.00 -21.60
CA ARG A 297 -2.94 1.33 -22.68
C ARG A 297 -3.59 2.11 -23.82
N ALA A 298 -4.83 1.75 -24.17
CA ALA A 298 -5.60 2.40 -25.22
C ALA A 298 -6.14 3.77 -24.80
N ALA A 299 -6.20 4.07 -23.49
CA ALA A 299 -6.65 5.36 -23.01
C ALA A 299 -5.69 6.48 -23.46
N PRO A 300 -6.22 7.70 -23.79
CA PRO A 300 -5.39 8.85 -24.12
C PRO A 300 -4.35 9.13 -23.04
N ALA A 301 -3.17 9.59 -23.44
CA ALA A 301 -2.06 9.84 -22.50
C ALA A 301 -2.44 10.84 -21.38
N GLU A 302 -3.30 11.81 -21.70
CA GLU A 302 -3.83 12.77 -20.72
C GLU A 302 -4.75 12.08 -19.72
N THR A 303 -5.65 11.21 -20.16
CA THR A 303 -6.50 10.40 -19.28
C THR A 303 -5.66 9.53 -18.37
N ARG A 304 -4.62 8.89 -18.89
CA ARG A 304 -3.69 8.07 -18.10
C ARG A 304 -2.97 8.90 -17.04
N ARG A 305 -2.53 10.10 -17.39
CA ARG A 305 -1.91 11.03 -16.41
C ARG A 305 -2.93 11.49 -15.38
N ARG A 306 -4.10 11.93 -15.83
CA ARG A 306 -5.15 12.43 -14.94
C ARG A 306 -5.64 11.39 -13.94
N VAL A 307 -5.84 10.16 -14.36
CA VAL A 307 -6.31 9.06 -13.49
C VAL A 307 -5.18 8.50 -12.64
N GLY A 308 -3.96 8.43 -13.17
CA GLY A 308 -2.80 7.83 -12.49
C GLY A 308 -2.14 8.74 -11.45
N HIS A 309 -2.28 10.06 -11.57
CA HIS A 309 -1.68 11.02 -10.63
C HIS A 309 -2.76 11.76 -9.83
N LEU A 310 -2.56 11.85 -8.53
CA LEU A 310 -3.43 12.65 -7.67
C LEU A 310 -3.01 14.12 -7.71
N PRO A 311 -3.96 15.07 -7.62
CA PRO A 311 -3.63 16.48 -7.48
C PRO A 311 -2.89 16.71 -6.15
N PRO A 312 -1.89 17.61 -6.10
CA PRO A 312 -1.27 17.98 -4.83
C PRO A 312 -2.30 18.63 -3.90
N ALA A 313 -2.20 18.34 -2.59
CA ALA A 313 -3.06 18.94 -1.59
C ALA A 313 -2.88 20.49 -1.62
N GLY A 314 -3.97 21.24 -1.80
CA GLY A 314 -4.00 22.70 -1.70
C GLY A 314 -4.01 23.46 -3.03
N GLY A 315 -4.15 22.84 -4.18
CA GLY A 315 -4.28 23.53 -5.47
C GLY A 315 -5.73 23.87 -5.81
N ALA A 316 -6.09 25.13 -5.78
CA ALA A 316 -7.33 25.63 -6.39
C ALA A 316 -7.23 25.50 -7.92
N GLY A 317 -8.17 24.74 -8.53
CA GLY A 317 -8.49 24.76 -9.94
C GLY A 317 -7.46 24.17 -10.92
N PRO A 318 -7.88 23.89 -12.17
CA PRO A 318 -7.06 23.23 -13.16
C PRO A 318 -6.08 24.20 -13.80
N ALA A 319 -5.02 24.57 -13.09
CA ALA A 319 -3.83 25.14 -13.70
C ALA A 319 -2.94 23.97 -14.12
N ALA A 320 -2.62 23.91 -15.40
CA ALA A 320 -1.67 22.96 -15.97
C ALA A 320 -0.34 23.06 -15.22
N THR A 321 -0.17 22.24 -14.19
CA THR A 321 1.09 22.18 -13.46
C THR A 321 2.03 21.31 -14.29
N ARG A 322 2.93 21.97 -15.01
CA ARG A 322 4.18 21.36 -15.48
C ARG A 322 4.87 20.81 -14.24
N PHE A 323 4.88 19.50 -14.08
CA PHE A 323 5.79 18.86 -13.13
C PHE A 323 7.19 19.03 -13.68
N GLY A 324 7.83 20.13 -13.27
CA GLY A 324 9.27 20.25 -13.37
C GLY A 324 9.86 19.10 -12.53
N THR A 325 10.83 18.43 -13.08
CA THR A 325 11.79 17.60 -12.35
C THR A 325 12.42 18.49 -11.30
N ALA A 326 11.86 18.52 -10.09
CA ALA A 326 12.57 19.06 -8.95
C ALA A 326 13.74 18.12 -8.70
N GLN A 327 14.90 18.47 -9.19
CA GLN A 327 16.17 18.03 -8.66
C GLN A 327 16.17 18.42 -7.19
N ILE A 328 15.99 17.42 -6.31
CA ILE A 328 16.34 17.59 -4.91
C ILE A 328 17.86 17.63 -4.88
N GLU A 329 18.42 18.83 -4.86
CA GLU A 329 19.80 19.06 -4.47
C GLU A 329 19.96 18.51 -3.05
N MET A 330 20.67 17.42 -2.94
CA MET A 330 21.15 16.86 -1.69
C MET A 330 22.13 17.86 -1.06
N ALA A 331 21.62 18.78 -0.27
CA ALA A 331 22.46 19.53 0.65
C ALA A 331 23.10 18.51 1.60
N GLY A 332 24.42 18.40 1.52
CA GLY A 332 25.22 17.55 2.38
C GLY A 332 25.08 17.96 3.84
N ALA A 333 24.28 17.25 4.59
CA ALA A 333 24.27 17.33 6.04
C ALA A 333 25.15 16.20 6.58
N ARG A 334 26.35 16.58 6.96
CA ARG A 334 27.21 15.80 7.85
C ARG A 334 26.53 15.72 9.23
N GLY A 335 26.40 14.51 9.75
CA GLY A 335 26.48 14.19 11.18
C GLY A 335 25.48 14.86 12.09
N GLY A 336 24.36 14.20 12.31
CA GLY A 336 23.51 14.36 13.47
C GLY A 336 22.76 13.05 13.65
N ALA A 337 23.16 12.23 14.63
CA ALA A 337 22.39 11.09 15.07
C ALA A 337 21.07 11.62 15.62
N SER A 338 20.05 11.72 14.76
CA SER A 338 18.68 11.96 15.20
C SER A 338 18.23 10.69 15.91
N SER A 339 18.06 10.77 17.22
CA SER A 339 17.37 9.77 18.00
C SER A 339 15.99 9.58 17.39
N VAL A 340 15.76 8.43 16.80
CA VAL A 340 14.41 8.01 16.38
C VAL A 340 13.63 7.87 17.69
N ALA A 341 12.82 8.90 18.00
CA ALA A 341 11.88 8.80 19.10
C ALA A 341 10.96 7.61 18.77
N ALA A 342 10.96 6.61 19.65
CA ALA A 342 10.05 5.48 19.54
C ALA A 342 8.64 6.03 19.33
N ALA A 343 7.92 5.51 18.33
CA ALA A 343 6.52 5.84 18.13
C ALA A 343 5.78 5.54 19.42
N ALA A 344 4.88 6.44 19.85
CA ALA A 344 4.04 6.19 21.01
C ALA A 344 3.32 4.85 20.83
N PRO A 345 3.24 4.01 21.87
CA PRO A 345 2.51 2.74 21.79
C PRO A 345 1.04 3.00 21.44
N ALA A 346 0.42 2.02 20.81
CA ALA A 346 -1.02 2.06 20.52
C ALA A 346 -1.82 2.17 21.85
N PRO A 347 -2.99 2.84 21.85
CA PRO A 347 -3.81 2.98 23.05
C PRO A 347 -4.36 1.61 23.47
N ARG A 348 -4.40 1.36 24.76
CA ARG A 348 -5.10 0.19 25.32
C ARG A 348 -6.63 0.40 25.26
N PRO A 349 -7.44 -0.65 25.28
CA PRO A 349 -8.90 -0.55 25.17
C PRO A 349 -9.53 0.47 26.13
N GLY A 350 -9.10 0.56 27.36
CA GLY A 350 -9.60 1.53 28.34
C GLY A 350 -9.21 2.98 28.09
N GLU A 351 -8.19 3.24 27.28
CA GLU A 351 -7.73 4.59 26.94
C GLU A 351 -8.54 5.20 25.75
N LEU A 352 -9.16 4.36 24.94
CA LEU A 352 -10.01 4.80 23.84
C LEU A 352 -11.36 5.35 24.31
N GLU A 353 -11.83 4.92 25.51
CA GLU A 353 -13.08 5.39 26.11
C GLU A 353 -12.93 6.71 26.88
N SER A 354 -11.71 7.09 27.26
CA SER A 354 -11.45 8.22 28.15
C SER A 354 -11.13 9.55 27.46
N ARG A 355 -11.01 9.58 26.13
CA ARG A 355 -10.82 10.86 25.38
C ARG A 355 -12.18 11.51 25.09
N PRO A 356 -12.33 12.83 25.39
CA PRO A 356 -13.52 13.57 24.98
C PRO A 356 -13.62 13.59 23.45
N ASP A 357 -14.84 13.45 22.96
CA ASP A 357 -15.19 13.57 21.54
C ASP A 357 -14.69 14.93 21.02
N PRO A 358 -13.81 14.98 20.00
CA PRO A 358 -13.32 16.23 19.45
C PRO A 358 -14.41 17.11 18.80
N SER A 359 -15.64 16.62 18.66
CA SER A 359 -16.80 17.40 18.20
C SER A 359 -17.45 18.23 19.32
N VAL A 360 -17.11 18.00 20.59
CA VAL A 360 -17.59 18.79 21.75
C VAL A 360 -16.60 19.93 22.01
N VAL A 361 -16.76 21.02 21.29
CA VAL A 361 -16.10 22.29 21.62
C VAL A 361 -16.83 22.85 22.84
N ASP A 362 -16.16 22.89 23.99
CA ASP A 362 -16.65 23.56 25.19
C ASP A 362 -16.76 25.08 24.92
N PRO A 363 -17.95 25.69 24.89
CA PRO A 363 -18.12 27.11 24.60
C PRO A 363 -17.65 28.06 25.72
N LEU A 364 -17.03 27.54 26.79
CA LEU A 364 -16.64 28.34 27.98
C LEU A 364 -15.13 28.57 28.11
N ALA A 365 -14.30 28.20 27.12
CA ALA A 365 -12.85 28.44 27.16
C ALA A 365 -12.41 29.69 26.37
N ALA A 366 -13.28 30.69 26.20
CA ALA A 366 -12.94 32.02 25.67
C ALA A 366 -13.41 33.07 26.67
N GLY A 367 -12.56 33.33 27.65
CA GLY A 367 -12.66 34.39 28.61
C GLY A 367 -11.26 34.90 29.00
#